data_0d1141b48cd5de99745cea5d87929352
#
_entry.id   0d1141b48cd5de99745cea5d87929352
#
_cell.length_a   1.000
_cell.length_b   1.000
_cell.length_c   1.000
_cell.angle_alpha   90.00
_cell.angle_beta   90.00
_cell.angle_gamma   90.00
#
_symmetry.space_group_name_H-M   'P 1'
#
loop_
_entity.id
_entity.type
_entity.pdbx_description
1 polymer ?
#
loop_
_entity_poly.entity_id
_entity_poly.type
_entity_poly.pdbx_seq_one_letter_code
_entity_poly.pdbx_strand_id
1 'polypeptide(L)'
;MTSIDFLNKVHKILDSQEYNLSYSPAKSKNYMLYCNGNFIGGLFDEELCFVYADSVSELLGHPEPVYRGYSSTAQHRMLVIPEEHWSKALKLLLSLIHI
;
A
#
# COMPACT_ATOMS: atom_id res chain seq x y z
N MET A 1 -6.37 12.35 4.68
CA MET A 1 -7.32 12.31 3.56
C MET A 1 -6.58 12.13 2.25
N THR A 2 -7.05 11.23 1.41
CA THR A 2 -6.41 10.91 0.13
C THR A 2 -7.30 11.39 -1.01
N SER A 3 -6.74 12.17 -1.93
CA SER A 3 -7.50 12.72 -3.06
C SER A 3 -7.79 11.65 -4.11
N ILE A 4 -8.83 11.89 -4.91
CA ILE A 4 -9.14 11.03 -6.06
C ILE A 4 -7.99 11.06 -7.07
N ASP A 5 -7.34 12.20 -7.23
CA ASP A 5 -6.21 12.31 -8.15
C ASP A 5 -5.05 11.41 -7.72
N PHE A 6 -4.77 11.34 -6.43
CA PHE A 6 -3.72 10.45 -5.92
C PHE A 6 -4.11 8.98 -6.11
N LEU A 7 -5.36 8.62 -5.81
CA LEU A 7 -5.87 7.28 -6.03
C LEU A 7 -5.69 6.86 -7.49
N ASN A 8 -6.07 7.74 -8.42
CA ASN A 8 -5.95 7.47 -9.85
C ASN A 8 -4.49 7.32 -10.27
N LYS A 9 -3.60 8.14 -9.71
CA LYS A 9 -2.16 8.05 -9.99
C LYS A 9 -1.59 6.72 -9.53
N VAL A 10 -1.91 6.29 -8.32
CA VAL A 10 -1.44 5.01 -7.79
C VAL A 10 -1.98 3.87 -8.65
N HIS A 11 -3.27 3.88 -8.96
CA HIS A 11 -3.88 2.84 -9.77
C HIS A 11 -3.21 2.77 -11.15
N LYS A 12 -2.97 3.92 -11.77
CA LYS A 12 -2.35 3.96 -13.10
C LYS A 12 -0.93 3.37 -13.08
N ILE A 13 -0.15 3.67 -12.04
CA ILE A 13 1.24 3.19 -11.95
C ILE A 13 1.29 1.72 -11.58
N LEU A 14 0.44 1.28 -10.65
CA LEU A 14 0.44 -0.10 -10.16
C LEU A 14 -0.43 -1.03 -10.98
N ASP A 15 -1.32 -0.50 -11.80
CA ASP A 15 -2.24 -1.32 -12.59
C ASP A 15 -1.43 -2.19 -13.55
N SER A 16 -1.63 -3.48 -13.39
CA SER A 16 -1.00 -4.49 -14.25
C SER A 16 -2.02 -5.59 -14.46
N GLN A 17 -2.03 -6.16 -15.64
CA GLN A 17 -2.91 -7.28 -15.93
C GLN A 17 -2.60 -8.49 -15.05
N GLU A 18 -1.42 -8.49 -14.43
CA GLU A 18 -1.01 -9.58 -13.53
C GLU A 18 -1.63 -9.45 -12.15
N TYR A 19 -2.06 -8.25 -11.76
CA TYR A 19 -2.53 -7.99 -10.41
C TYR A 19 -3.99 -7.53 -10.41
N ASN A 20 -4.79 -8.16 -9.58
CA ASN A 20 -6.17 -7.75 -9.38
C ASN A 20 -6.22 -6.85 -8.14
N LEU A 21 -5.95 -5.56 -8.34
CA LEU A 21 -5.93 -4.58 -7.26
C LEU A 21 -7.31 -4.00 -7.05
N SER A 22 -7.71 -3.88 -5.79
CA SER A 22 -8.97 -3.24 -5.42
C SER A 22 -8.75 -2.28 -4.27
N TYR A 23 -9.56 -1.23 -4.22
CA TYR A 23 -9.44 -0.16 -3.24
C TYR A 23 -10.78 -0.03 -2.50
N SER A 24 -10.73 -0.08 -1.18
CA SER A 24 -11.92 0.00 -0.35
C SER A 24 -11.86 1.26 0.50
N PRO A 25 -12.92 2.08 0.52
CA PRO A 25 -12.91 3.29 1.34
C PRO A 25 -12.71 2.97 2.82
N ALA A 26 -11.93 3.81 3.49
CA ALA A 26 -11.68 3.74 4.91
C ALA A 26 -12.04 5.10 5.54
N LYS A 27 -11.88 5.21 6.86
CA LYS A 27 -12.17 6.47 7.56
C LYS A 27 -11.25 7.60 7.08
N SER A 28 -11.71 8.84 7.24
CA SER A 28 -10.98 10.05 6.86
C SER A 28 -10.66 10.11 5.36
N LYS A 29 -11.51 9.49 4.54
CA LYS A 29 -11.36 9.46 3.07
C LYS A 29 -10.03 8.89 2.62
N ASN A 30 -9.53 7.89 3.35
CA ASN A 30 -8.39 7.08 2.93
C ASN A 30 -8.90 5.79 2.29
N TYR A 31 -8.01 4.96 1.80
CA TYR A 31 -8.38 3.73 1.09
C TYR A 31 -7.54 2.56 1.58
N MET A 32 -8.20 1.41 1.74
CA MET A 32 -7.49 0.15 1.98
C MET A 32 -7.23 -0.50 0.62
N LEU A 33 -6.06 -1.10 0.47
CA LEU A 33 -5.62 -1.70 -0.79
C LEU A 33 -5.53 -3.21 -0.66
N TYR A 34 -6.14 -3.90 -1.63
CA TYR A 34 -6.17 -5.37 -1.67
C TYR A 34 -5.64 -5.86 -3.02
N CYS A 35 -5.02 -7.02 -3.01
CA CYS A 35 -4.61 -7.72 -4.22
C CYS A 35 -5.19 -9.12 -4.18
N ASN A 36 -6.02 -9.46 -5.17
CA ASN A 36 -6.75 -10.73 -5.21
C ASN A 36 -7.53 -10.99 -3.91
N GLY A 37 -8.08 -9.95 -3.32
CA GLY A 37 -8.82 -10.05 -2.07
C GLY A 37 -7.96 -10.08 -0.80
N ASN A 38 -6.63 -10.09 -0.92
CA ASN A 38 -5.72 -10.08 0.23
C ASN A 38 -5.29 -8.65 0.56
N PHE A 39 -5.36 -8.29 1.84
CA PHE A 39 -4.96 -6.97 2.30
C PHE A 39 -3.45 -6.79 2.15
N ILE A 40 -3.03 -5.74 1.46
CA ILE A 40 -1.61 -5.47 1.24
C ILE A 40 -1.17 -4.08 1.69
N GLY A 41 -2.10 -3.18 1.99
CA GLY A 41 -1.72 -1.84 2.42
C GLY A 41 -2.84 -0.84 2.24
N GLY A 42 -2.49 0.39 1.94
CA GLY A 42 -3.49 1.42 1.73
C GLY A 42 -2.92 2.74 1.26
N LEU A 43 -3.83 3.67 1.01
CA LEU A 43 -3.51 5.04 0.63
C LEU A 43 -3.97 5.95 1.76
N PHE A 44 -3.02 6.62 2.42
CA PHE A 44 -3.28 7.44 3.60
C PHE A 44 -2.61 8.79 3.44
N ASP A 45 -3.40 9.86 3.48
CA ASP A 45 -2.90 11.25 3.44
C ASP A 45 -1.92 11.48 2.29
N GLU A 46 -2.31 11.05 1.09
CA GLU A 46 -1.49 11.19 -0.13
C GLU A 46 -0.20 10.38 -0.07
N GLU A 47 -0.20 9.25 0.67
CA GLU A 47 0.93 8.35 0.75
C GLU A 47 0.49 6.92 0.47
N LEU A 48 1.28 6.19 -0.33
CA LEU A 48 1.08 4.76 -0.52
C LEU A 48 1.83 4.04 0.59
N CYS A 49 1.13 3.17 1.30
CA CYS A 49 1.71 2.34 2.36
C CYS A 49 1.46 0.87 2.07
N PHE A 50 2.46 0.04 2.33
CA PHE A 50 2.30 -1.43 2.29
C PHE A 50 2.48 -1.99 3.69
N VAL A 51 1.84 -3.11 3.99
CA VAL A 51 2.07 -3.83 5.25
C VAL A 51 3.56 -4.13 5.38
N TYR A 52 4.07 -4.10 6.61
CA TYR A 52 5.50 -4.29 6.84
C TYR A 52 5.98 -5.63 6.27
N ALA A 53 7.11 -5.58 5.58
CA ALA A 53 7.80 -6.76 5.09
C ALA A 53 9.30 -6.46 5.08
N ASP A 54 10.12 -7.42 5.53
CA ASP A 54 11.57 -7.21 5.63
C ASP A 54 12.20 -6.85 4.30
N SER A 55 11.79 -7.53 3.21
CA SER A 55 12.35 -7.27 1.88
C SER A 55 12.05 -5.85 1.40
N VAL A 56 10.86 -5.35 1.69
CA VAL A 56 10.49 -3.97 1.33
C VAL A 56 11.25 -2.99 2.21
N SER A 57 11.40 -3.28 3.50
CA SER A 57 12.19 -2.45 4.41
C SER A 57 13.64 -2.33 3.94
N GLU A 58 14.25 -3.44 3.52
CA GLU A 58 15.61 -3.42 2.98
C GLU A 58 15.72 -2.57 1.72
N LEU A 59 14.76 -2.69 0.81
CA LEU A 59 14.72 -1.86 -0.41
C LEU A 59 14.72 -0.38 -0.07
N LEU A 60 14.01 0.01 0.99
CA LEU A 60 13.83 1.41 1.37
C LEU A 60 14.89 1.94 2.33
N GLY A 61 15.87 1.12 2.75
CA GLY A 61 16.90 1.54 3.68
C GLY A 61 16.46 1.53 5.14
N HIS A 62 15.55 0.64 5.50
CA HIS A 62 15.06 0.45 6.87
C HIS A 62 14.41 1.70 7.48
N PRO A 63 13.40 2.30 6.83
CA PRO A 63 12.71 3.46 7.40
C PRO A 63 11.89 3.08 8.62
N GLU A 64 11.57 4.08 9.46
CA GLU A 64 10.66 3.86 10.57
C GLU A 64 9.28 3.46 10.07
N PRO A 65 8.70 2.38 10.58
CA PRO A 65 7.34 2.01 10.19
C PRO A 65 6.31 2.96 10.76
N VAL A 66 5.16 3.02 10.10
CA VAL A 66 4.00 3.78 10.56
C VAL A 66 2.87 2.81 10.89
N TYR A 67 1.90 3.27 11.68
CA TYR A 67 0.75 2.45 12.04
C TYR A 67 -0.50 3.09 11.47
N ARG A 68 -1.12 2.44 10.51
CA ARG A 68 -2.29 2.93 9.80
C ARG A 68 -3.24 1.79 9.51
N GLY A 69 -4.52 2.10 9.33
CA GLY A 69 -5.50 1.08 9.02
C GLY A 69 -6.87 1.67 8.78
N TYR A 70 -7.88 0.80 8.85
CA TYR A 70 -9.25 1.18 8.57
C TYR A 70 -9.76 2.25 9.54
N SER A 71 -9.36 2.17 10.82
CA SER A 71 -9.78 3.11 11.85
C SER A 71 -8.67 3.26 12.88
N SER A 72 -8.85 4.16 13.85
CA SER A 72 -7.87 4.36 14.92
C SER A 72 -7.64 3.13 15.79
N THR A 73 -8.57 2.17 15.80
CA THR A 73 -8.47 0.95 16.60
C THR A 73 -8.03 -0.27 15.78
N ALA A 74 -8.07 -0.18 14.45
CA ALA A 74 -7.72 -1.28 13.56
C ALA A 74 -6.52 -0.87 12.70
N GLN A 75 -5.36 -0.76 13.34
CA GLN A 75 -4.15 -0.29 12.67
C GLN A 75 -3.15 -1.43 12.47
N HIS A 76 -2.40 -1.33 11.38
CA HIS A 76 -1.35 -2.27 11.01
C HIS A 76 -0.01 -1.55 10.91
N ARG A 77 1.06 -2.29 11.17
CA ARG A 77 2.41 -1.80 10.96
C ARG A 77 2.67 -1.74 9.46
N MET A 78 3.02 -0.58 8.96
CA MET A 78 3.16 -0.33 7.53
C MET A 78 4.42 0.46 7.22
N LEU A 79 4.83 0.42 5.95
CA LEU A 79 5.93 1.24 5.42
C LEU A 79 5.37 2.19 4.39
N VAL A 80 5.76 3.47 4.47
CA VAL A 80 5.46 4.47 3.45
C VAL A 80 6.40 4.23 2.27
N ILE A 81 5.84 4.09 1.07
CA ILE A 81 6.62 3.74 -0.11
C ILE A 81 6.84 4.97 -0.97
N PRO A 82 8.09 5.41 -1.17
CA PRO A 82 8.38 6.50 -2.11
C PRO A 82 7.94 6.11 -3.53
N GLU A 83 7.51 7.09 -4.29
CA GLU A 83 6.94 6.85 -5.61
C GLU A 83 7.88 6.06 -6.53
N GLU A 84 9.16 6.34 -6.51
CA GLU A 84 10.15 5.66 -7.35
C GLU A 84 10.28 4.16 -7.04
N HIS A 85 9.76 3.72 -5.90
CA HIS A 85 9.82 2.32 -5.49
C HIS A 85 8.47 1.61 -5.51
N TRP A 86 7.40 2.27 -5.92
CA TRP A 86 6.05 1.70 -5.87
C TRP A 86 5.95 0.33 -6.55
N SER A 87 6.36 0.25 -7.81
CA SER A 87 6.25 -0.98 -8.59
C SER A 87 7.15 -2.08 -8.04
N LYS A 88 8.38 -1.75 -7.69
CA LYS A 88 9.32 -2.74 -7.17
C LYS A 88 8.91 -3.25 -5.80
N ALA A 89 8.44 -2.35 -4.94
CA ALA A 89 7.97 -2.74 -3.61
C ALA A 89 6.75 -3.66 -3.71
N LEU A 90 5.84 -3.39 -4.64
CA LEU A 90 4.68 -4.25 -4.86
C LEU A 90 5.12 -5.66 -5.29
N LYS A 91 6.05 -5.77 -6.22
CA LYS A 91 6.56 -7.08 -6.65
C LYS A 91 7.19 -7.86 -5.50
N LEU A 92 8.01 -7.19 -4.69
CA LEU A 92 8.63 -7.84 -3.54
C LEU A 92 7.58 -8.32 -2.53
N LEU A 93 6.59 -7.50 -2.24
CA LEU A 93 5.55 -7.85 -1.30
C LEU A 93 4.74 -9.05 -1.80
N LEU A 94 4.34 -9.04 -3.07
CA LEU A 94 3.51 -10.10 -3.64
C LEU A 94 4.26 -11.43 -3.72
N SER A 95 5.57 -11.42 -3.90
CA SER A 95 6.36 -12.65 -3.93
C SER A 95 6.38 -13.34 -2.57
N LEU A 96 6.17 -12.59 -1.47
CA LEU A 96 6.18 -13.14 -0.12
C LEU A 96 4.83 -13.75 0.28
N ILE A 97 3.73 -13.19 -0.22
CA ILE A 97 2.40 -13.61 0.21
C ILE A 97 1.73 -14.61 -0.73
N HIS A 98 2.41 -15.02 -1.78
CA HIS A 98 1.97 -16.08 -2.68
C HIS A 98 0.54 -15.90 -3.20
N ILE A 99 0.26 -14.72 -3.70
CA ILE A 99 -1.05 -14.40 -4.27
C ILE A 99 -1.17 -14.91 -5.71
#